data_24962f83cac0786b942db4f4f8834cc5
#
_entry.id   24962f83cac0786b942db4f4f8834cc5
#
_cell.length_a   1.000
_cell.length_b   1.000
_cell.length_c   1.000
_cell.angle_alpha   90.00
_cell.angle_beta   90.00
_cell.angle_gamma   90.00
#
_symmetry.space_group_name_H-M   'P 1'
#
loop_
_entity.id
_entity.type
_entity.pdbx_description
1 polymer ?
#
loop_
_entity_poly.entity_id
_entity_poly.type
_entity_poly.pdbx_seq_one_letter_code
_entity_poly.pdbx_strand_id
1 'polypeptide(L)'
;MNGGYVKIARGIFRHNMFKDEPFTEREVWIWLICGASYKDDTIRIPNTNIVTQIKRGEYMASYRFLATKFKWPISRVKRFIDRLKSGTMLNTRVVQGITFITIENYDEYQFFVQQRNSVEYTTTPKSGTNISKEVNKRSIYTSKFNKFWELIPNTMRKGKGKAVRAYKGI
;
A
#
# COMPACT_ATOMS: atom_id res chain seq x y z
N MET A 1 -23.29 1.66 3.74
CA MET A 1 -22.41 0.48 3.54
C MET A 1 -21.25 0.62 4.52
N ASN A 2 -21.06 -0.35 5.42
CA ASN A 2 -19.91 -0.34 6.31
C ASN A 2 -18.65 -0.57 5.47
N GLY A 3 -17.86 0.49 5.32
CA GLY A 3 -16.64 0.46 4.53
C GLY A 3 -15.54 -0.31 5.25
N GLY A 4 -15.19 -1.49 4.75
CA GLY A 4 -13.99 -2.22 5.11
C GLY A 4 -12.97 -2.15 3.98
N TYR A 5 -11.71 -2.50 4.27
CA TYR A 5 -10.64 -2.59 3.29
C TYR A 5 -10.14 -4.02 3.15
N VAL A 6 -9.84 -4.42 1.92
CA VAL A 6 -9.17 -5.68 1.63
C VAL A 6 -7.75 -5.37 1.15
N LYS A 7 -6.75 -6.05 1.71
CA LYS A 7 -5.37 -5.96 1.24
C LYS A 7 -5.18 -6.83 0.02
N ILE A 8 -4.72 -6.23 -1.07
CA ILE A 8 -4.43 -6.93 -2.31
C ILE A 8 -2.92 -6.91 -2.54
N ALA A 9 -2.33 -8.09 -2.79
CA ALA A 9 -0.93 -8.18 -3.16
C ALA A 9 -0.72 -7.55 -4.54
N ARG A 10 0.31 -6.69 -4.72
CA ARG A 10 0.62 -6.06 -6.01
C ARG A 10 0.88 -7.05 -7.14
N GLY A 11 1.27 -8.27 -6.80
CA GLY A 11 1.51 -9.37 -7.75
C GLY A 11 0.27 -10.11 -8.23
N ILE A 12 -0.94 -9.79 -7.74
CA ILE A 12 -2.18 -10.52 -8.05
C ILE A 12 -2.41 -10.69 -9.56
N PHE A 13 -2.14 -9.65 -10.33
CA PHE A 13 -2.32 -9.64 -11.79
C PHE A 13 -1.25 -10.43 -12.57
N ARG A 14 -0.28 -11.03 -11.89
CA ARG A 14 0.76 -11.90 -12.47
C ARG A 14 0.66 -13.34 -11.99
N HIS A 15 -0.36 -13.64 -11.19
CA HIS A 15 -0.53 -14.98 -10.63
C HIS A 15 -1.03 -15.94 -11.70
N ASN A 16 -0.32 -17.05 -11.89
CA ASN A 16 -0.54 -18.01 -12.98
C ASN A 16 -1.86 -18.80 -12.90
N MET A 17 -2.54 -18.76 -11.75
CA MET A 17 -3.87 -19.40 -11.62
C MET A 17 -4.99 -18.60 -12.29
N PHE A 18 -4.78 -17.33 -12.61
CA PHE A 18 -5.77 -16.49 -13.28
C PHE A 18 -5.51 -16.50 -14.78
N LYS A 19 -6.60 -16.64 -15.55
CA LYS A 19 -6.53 -16.58 -17.02
C LYS A 19 -6.13 -15.17 -17.47
N ASP A 20 -5.36 -15.12 -18.55
CA ASP A 20 -4.98 -13.87 -19.18
C ASP A 20 -6.11 -13.38 -20.11
N GLU A 21 -7.14 -12.77 -19.56
CA GLU A 21 -8.33 -12.22 -20.23
C GLU A 21 -8.28 -10.69 -20.33
N PRO A 22 -9.10 -10.07 -21.20
CA PRO A 22 -9.26 -8.62 -21.22
C PRO A 22 -9.75 -8.10 -19.88
N PHE A 23 -9.10 -7.07 -19.35
CA PHE A 23 -9.46 -6.50 -18.05
C PHE A 23 -10.85 -5.85 -18.08
N THR A 24 -11.59 -6.01 -17.00
CA THR A 24 -12.73 -5.16 -16.70
C THR A 24 -12.27 -3.78 -16.23
N GLU A 25 -13.14 -2.79 -16.22
CA GLU A 25 -12.81 -1.45 -15.75
C GLU A 25 -12.40 -1.42 -14.27
N ARG A 26 -13.00 -2.28 -13.44
CA ARG A 26 -12.64 -2.42 -12.01
C ARG A 26 -11.23 -2.99 -11.85
N GLU A 27 -10.89 -3.99 -12.64
CA GLU A 27 -9.54 -4.56 -12.63
C GLU A 27 -8.49 -3.57 -13.10
N VAL A 28 -8.78 -2.76 -14.13
CA VAL A 28 -7.90 -1.67 -14.56
C VAL A 28 -7.68 -0.68 -13.41
N TRP A 29 -8.74 -0.28 -12.71
CA TRP A 29 -8.60 0.64 -11.58
C TRP A 29 -7.73 0.06 -10.46
N ILE A 30 -8.00 -1.18 -10.02
CA ILE A 30 -7.18 -1.88 -9.01
C ILE A 30 -5.74 -2.03 -9.50
N TRP A 31 -5.54 -2.36 -10.79
CA TRP A 31 -4.21 -2.50 -11.37
C TRP A 31 -3.42 -1.20 -11.35
N LEU A 32 -4.06 -0.07 -11.66
CA LEU A 32 -3.44 1.26 -11.58
C LEU A 32 -3.01 1.59 -10.14
N ILE A 33 -3.87 1.35 -9.15
CA ILE A 33 -3.53 1.53 -7.72
C ILE A 33 -2.35 0.63 -7.32
N CYS A 34 -2.36 -0.64 -7.72
CA CYS A 34 -1.29 -1.58 -7.43
C CYS A 34 0.03 -1.21 -8.13
N GLY A 35 -0.04 -0.61 -9.31
CA GLY A 35 1.11 -0.21 -10.11
C GLY A 35 1.72 1.13 -9.73
N ALA A 36 0.94 2.00 -9.10
CA ALA A 36 1.40 3.34 -8.73
C ALA A 36 2.57 3.31 -7.73
N SER A 37 3.49 4.26 -7.87
CA SER A 37 4.64 4.36 -6.99
C SER A 37 4.21 4.60 -5.54
N TYR A 38 4.76 3.84 -4.62
CA TYR A 38 4.48 3.97 -3.19
C TYR A 38 5.32 5.03 -2.49
N LYS A 39 6.32 5.59 -3.19
CA LYS A 39 7.23 6.65 -2.72
C LYS A 39 7.64 7.52 -3.90
N ASP A 40 8.17 8.69 -3.61
CA ASP A 40 8.86 9.50 -4.61
C ASP A 40 10.16 8.79 -5.03
N ASP A 41 10.43 8.76 -6.32
CA ASP A 41 11.60 8.10 -6.87
C ASP A 41 12.08 8.79 -8.16
N THR A 42 13.29 8.48 -8.56
CA THR A 42 13.88 8.92 -9.82
C THR A 42 13.97 7.74 -10.78
N ILE A 43 13.29 7.83 -11.90
CA ILE A 43 13.19 6.76 -12.88
C ILE A 43 13.76 7.17 -14.24
N ARG A 44 14.28 6.21 -14.97
CA ARG A 44 14.66 6.40 -16.37
C ARG A 44 13.47 6.07 -17.27
N ILE A 45 13.19 6.96 -18.22
CA ILE A 45 12.18 6.70 -19.25
C ILE A 45 12.68 5.56 -20.16
N PRO A 46 11.90 4.47 -20.34
CA PRO A 46 12.31 3.36 -21.20
C PRO A 46 12.69 3.80 -22.61
N ASN A 47 13.74 3.19 -23.15
CA ASN A 47 14.30 3.47 -24.50
C ASN A 47 14.81 4.91 -24.69
N THR A 48 15.10 5.63 -23.61
CA THR A 48 15.72 6.96 -23.65
C THR A 48 16.79 7.07 -22.58
N ASN A 49 17.64 8.11 -22.69
CA ASN A 49 18.59 8.46 -21.62
C ASN A 49 18.03 9.48 -20.62
N ILE A 50 16.74 9.72 -20.67
CA ILE A 50 16.09 10.74 -19.87
C ILE A 50 15.72 10.18 -18.51
N VAL A 51 16.15 10.90 -17.49
CA VAL A 51 15.82 10.62 -16.09
C VAL A 51 14.77 11.63 -15.64
N THR A 52 13.73 11.18 -15.00
CA THR A 52 12.63 12.02 -14.51
C THR A 52 12.16 11.56 -13.12
N GLN A 53 11.50 12.45 -12.42
CA GLN A 53 10.91 12.11 -11.13
C GLN A 53 9.51 11.53 -11.31
N ILE A 54 9.23 10.46 -10.60
CA ILE A 54 7.90 9.92 -10.37
C ILE A 54 7.53 10.15 -8.91
N LYS A 55 6.35 10.70 -8.69
CA LYS A 55 5.84 10.97 -7.36
C LYS A 55 5.06 9.79 -6.82
N ARG A 56 4.92 9.74 -5.49
CA ARG A 56 4.02 8.81 -4.84
C ARG A 56 2.60 8.92 -5.40
N GLY A 57 1.98 7.79 -5.72
CA GLY A 57 0.66 7.73 -6.37
C GLY A 57 0.69 7.90 -7.88
N GLU A 58 1.85 8.11 -8.50
CA GLU A 58 1.98 8.18 -9.95
C GLU A 58 2.32 6.83 -10.57
N TYR A 59 1.78 6.60 -11.75
CA TYR A 59 2.12 5.48 -12.64
C TYR A 59 2.52 6.02 -14.02
N MET A 60 3.68 5.63 -14.50
CA MET A 60 4.18 6.04 -15.81
C MET A 60 3.83 4.99 -16.86
N ALA A 61 3.07 5.36 -17.88
CA ALA A 61 2.75 4.48 -19.00
C ALA A 61 2.35 5.24 -20.27
N SER A 62 2.60 4.64 -21.44
CA SER A 62 1.98 5.09 -22.67
C SER A 62 0.59 4.47 -22.84
N TYR A 63 -0.32 5.17 -23.52
CA TYR A 63 -1.65 4.61 -23.86
C TYR A 63 -1.56 3.31 -24.66
N ARG A 64 -0.51 3.16 -25.50
CA ARG A 64 -0.27 1.94 -26.27
C ARG A 64 0.09 0.77 -25.35
N PHE A 65 0.95 1.00 -24.37
CA PHE A 65 1.29 0.00 -23.36
C PHE A 65 0.04 -0.42 -22.54
N LEU A 66 -0.77 0.54 -22.10
CA LEU A 66 -2.01 0.27 -21.37
C LEU A 66 -3.00 -0.53 -22.21
N ALA A 67 -3.15 -0.19 -23.50
CA ALA A 67 -4.01 -0.91 -24.44
C ALA A 67 -3.59 -2.39 -24.57
N THR A 68 -2.31 -2.64 -24.75
CA THR A 68 -1.76 -4.01 -24.80
C THR A 68 -1.99 -4.74 -23.47
N LYS A 69 -1.70 -4.08 -22.33
CA LYS A 69 -1.82 -4.69 -21.01
C LYS A 69 -3.25 -5.05 -20.63
N PHE A 70 -4.21 -4.19 -20.97
CA PHE A 70 -5.61 -4.41 -20.65
C PHE A 70 -6.35 -5.23 -21.73
N LYS A 71 -5.69 -5.49 -22.85
CA LYS A 71 -6.29 -6.09 -24.07
C LYS A 71 -7.49 -5.27 -24.55
N TRP A 72 -7.34 -3.94 -24.54
CA TRP A 72 -8.35 -2.98 -24.99
C TRP A 72 -7.87 -2.21 -26.21
N PRO A 73 -8.79 -1.74 -27.07
CA PRO A 73 -8.46 -0.71 -28.07
C PRO A 73 -7.97 0.57 -27.39
N ILE A 74 -7.00 1.26 -27.98
CA ILE A 74 -6.44 2.53 -27.45
C ILE A 74 -7.54 3.56 -27.21
N SER A 75 -8.54 3.62 -28.07
CA SER A 75 -9.70 4.52 -27.94
C SER A 75 -10.51 4.26 -26.67
N ARG A 76 -10.65 2.98 -26.27
CA ARG A 76 -11.30 2.61 -25.01
C ARG A 76 -10.48 3.04 -23.81
N VAL A 77 -9.16 2.85 -23.85
CA VAL A 77 -8.26 3.31 -22.78
C VAL A 77 -8.38 4.82 -22.60
N LYS A 78 -8.30 5.60 -23.69
CA LYS A 78 -8.45 7.07 -23.64
C LYS A 78 -9.75 7.48 -22.98
N ARG A 79 -10.90 6.97 -23.48
CA ARG A 79 -12.22 7.29 -22.93
C ARG A 79 -12.35 6.91 -21.44
N PHE A 80 -11.75 5.80 -21.03
CA PHE A 80 -11.78 5.37 -19.65
C PHE A 80 -10.96 6.31 -18.76
N ILE A 81 -9.73 6.66 -19.16
CA ILE A 81 -8.88 7.62 -18.44
C ILE A 81 -9.57 8.99 -18.36
N ASP A 82 -10.14 9.48 -19.46
CA ASP A 82 -10.84 10.78 -19.48
C ASP A 82 -12.06 10.77 -18.54
N ARG A 83 -12.81 9.67 -18.49
CA ARG A 83 -13.92 9.50 -17.55
C ARG A 83 -13.45 9.52 -16.08
N LEU A 84 -12.34 8.83 -15.75
CA LEU A 84 -11.78 8.86 -14.41
C LEU A 84 -11.27 10.25 -14.04
N LYS A 85 -10.70 11.00 -15.00
CA LYS A 85 -10.32 12.42 -14.79
C LYS A 85 -11.53 13.29 -14.49
N SER A 86 -12.59 13.17 -15.26
CA SER A 86 -13.84 13.92 -15.03
C SER A 86 -14.47 13.57 -13.68
N GLY A 87 -14.30 12.33 -13.20
CA GLY A 87 -14.72 11.88 -11.88
C GLY A 87 -13.75 12.21 -10.73
N THR A 88 -12.71 13.01 -10.99
CA THR A 88 -11.68 13.38 -9.99
C THR A 88 -11.01 12.17 -9.29
N MET A 89 -10.97 11.03 -9.96
CA MET A 89 -10.33 9.81 -9.45
C MET A 89 -8.83 9.75 -9.78
N LEU A 90 -8.45 10.38 -10.88
CA LEU A 90 -7.04 10.48 -11.30
C LEU A 90 -6.80 11.79 -12.07
N ASN A 91 -5.51 12.14 -12.20
CA ASN A 91 -5.05 13.20 -13.09
C ASN A 91 -3.96 12.66 -14.04
N THR A 92 -3.62 13.43 -15.06
CA THR A 92 -2.55 13.04 -16.00
C THR A 92 -1.67 14.23 -16.34
N ARG A 93 -0.36 13.99 -16.41
CA ARG A 93 0.62 14.94 -16.97
C ARG A 93 1.44 14.22 -18.04
N VAL A 94 1.93 14.95 -19.02
CA VAL A 94 2.77 14.41 -20.08
C VAL A 94 4.15 15.03 -19.97
N VAL A 95 5.17 14.20 -19.95
CA VAL A 95 6.57 14.60 -19.98
C VAL A 95 7.22 13.87 -21.12
N GLN A 96 7.70 14.61 -22.11
CA GLN A 96 8.39 14.08 -23.30
C GLN A 96 7.65 12.92 -23.99
N GLY A 97 6.33 13.08 -24.19
CA GLY A 97 5.48 12.10 -24.86
C GLY A 97 5.05 10.89 -24.01
N ILE A 98 5.52 10.80 -22.77
CA ILE A 98 5.13 9.77 -21.82
C ILE A 98 4.07 10.33 -20.85
N THR A 99 3.02 9.57 -20.63
CA THR A 99 1.94 9.94 -19.71
C THR A 99 2.24 9.45 -18.31
N PHE A 100 2.13 10.34 -17.34
CA PHE A 100 2.10 10.04 -15.92
C PHE A 100 0.66 10.15 -15.45
N ILE A 101 0.16 9.10 -14.86
CA ILE A 101 -1.20 8.98 -14.29
C ILE A 101 -1.04 9.12 -12.79
N THR A 102 -1.61 10.15 -12.20
CA THR A 102 -1.62 10.40 -10.75
C THR A 102 -2.96 9.96 -10.19
N ILE A 103 -2.95 9.06 -9.23
CA ILE A 103 -4.17 8.61 -8.53
C ILE A 103 -4.48 9.62 -7.44
N GLU A 104 -5.65 10.24 -7.52
CA GLU A 104 -6.12 11.14 -6.48
C GLU A 104 -6.40 10.37 -5.19
N ASN A 105 -6.12 10.98 -4.05
CA ASN A 105 -6.27 10.37 -2.72
C ASN A 105 -5.56 9.01 -2.57
N TYR A 106 -4.41 8.82 -3.26
CA TYR A 106 -3.66 7.56 -3.22
C TYR A 106 -3.35 7.09 -1.80
N ASP A 107 -3.09 8.02 -0.90
CA ASP A 107 -2.78 7.72 0.51
C ASP A 107 -3.94 7.05 1.24
N GLU A 108 -5.18 7.35 0.92
CA GLU A 108 -6.35 6.69 1.49
C GLU A 108 -6.38 5.20 1.13
N TYR A 109 -5.98 4.84 -0.10
CA TYR A 109 -5.85 3.44 -0.52
C TYR A 109 -4.68 2.71 0.14
N GLN A 110 -3.69 3.45 0.70
CA GLN A 110 -2.47 2.90 1.30
C GLN A 110 -2.39 3.08 2.83
N PHE A 111 -3.40 3.65 3.47
CA PHE A 111 -3.38 4.10 4.87
C PHE A 111 -2.93 3.02 5.87
N PHE A 112 -3.21 1.75 5.62
CA PHE A 112 -2.82 0.67 6.52
C PHE A 112 -1.36 0.22 6.41
N VAL A 113 -0.61 0.67 5.42
CA VAL A 113 0.80 0.29 5.24
C VAL A 113 1.70 1.14 6.13
N GLN A 114 1.36 2.41 6.35
CA GLN A 114 2.22 3.32 7.11
C GLN A 114 2.26 3.04 8.61
N GLN A 115 1.20 2.49 9.21
CA GLN A 115 1.20 2.16 10.64
C GLN A 115 2.08 0.95 11.02
N ARG A 116 2.51 0.13 10.06
CA ARG A 116 3.40 -1.02 10.32
C ARG A 116 4.86 -0.76 10.01
N ASN A 117 5.19 0.26 9.23
CA ASN A 117 6.58 0.55 8.83
C ASN A 117 7.30 1.52 9.77
N SER A 118 6.65 2.00 10.84
CA SER A 118 7.31 2.76 11.90
C SER A 118 7.92 1.89 13.01
N VAL A 119 8.00 0.58 12.79
CA VAL A 119 8.92 -0.26 13.56
C VAL A 119 10.26 -0.23 12.84
N GLU A 120 11.09 0.69 13.22
CA GLU A 120 12.49 0.78 12.85
C GLU A 120 13.18 -0.55 13.20
N TYR A 121 13.49 -1.35 12.16
CA TYR A 121 14.42 -2.44 12.30
C TYR A 121 15.83 -1.84 12.35
N THR A 122 16.29 -1.47 13.52
CA THR A 122 17.72 -1.31 13.75
C THR A 122 18.36 -2.70 13.73
N THR A 123 18.78 -3.13 12.54
CA THR A 123 19.64 -4.29 12.39
C THR A 123 21.07 -3.90 12.77
N THR A 124 21.46 -4.13 14.01
CA THR A 124 22.86 -4.36 14.34
C THR A 124 23.10 -5.87 14.40
N PRO A 125 24.04 -6.42 13.64
CA PRO A 125 24.36 -7.83 13.71
C PRO A 125 25.25 -8.09 14.94
N LYS A 126 24.72 -8.75 15.97
CA LYS A 126 25.56 -9.44 16.97
C LYS A 126 24.97 -10.83 17.23
N SER A 127 25.88 -11.77 17.03
CA SER A 127 25.79 -13.20 17.21
C SER A 127 25.06 -13.67 18.47
N GLY A 128 24.28 -14.75 18.32
CA GLY A 128 24.09 -15.76 19.37
C GLY A 128 22.89 -15.57 20.29
N THR A 129 21.94 -16.48 20.15
CA THR A 129 21.02 -17.02 21.16
C THR A 129 19.97 -16.14 21.85
N ASN A 130 18.69 -16.54 21.66
CA ASN A 130 17.54 -16.24 22.53
C ASN A 130 16.76 -14.92 22.35
N ILE A 131 16.51 -14.45 21.11
CA ILE A 131 15.69 -13.22 20.91
C ILE A 131 14.20 -13.51 20.60
N SER A 132 13.80 -14.78 20.41
CA SER A 132 12.44 -15.10 19.93
C SER A 132 11.31 -14.98 20.95
N LYS A 133 11.57 -14.78 22.23
CA LYS A 133 10.51 -14.77 23.26
C LYS A 133 10.15 -13.38 23.82
N GLU A 134 10.95 -12.36 23.66
CA GLU A 134 10.68 -11.03 24.24
C GLU A 134 10.00 -10.03 23.30
N VAL A 135 10.21 -10.15 21.99
CA VAL A 135 9.65 -9.21 20.99
C VAL A 135 8.13 -9.35 20.87
N ASN A 136 7.57 -10.54 21.19
CA ASN A 136 6.13 -10.80 21.09
C ASN A 136 5.31 -10.25 22.29
N LYS A 137 5.94 -9.85 23.39
CA LYS A 137 5.19 -9.37 24.57
C LYS A 137 4.83 -7.88 24.54
N ARG A 138 5.57 -7.03 23.81
CA ARG A 138 5.32 -5.58 23.77
C ARG A 138 4.21 -5.12 22.84
N SER A 139 3.81 -5.93 21.86
CA SER A 139 2.82 -5.58 20.85
C SER A 139 1.37 -5.97 21.21
N ILE A 140 1.15 -6.68 22.31
CA ILE A 140 -0.16 -7.25 22.66
C ILE A 140 -1.04 -6.28 23.47
N TYR A 141 -0.45 -5.23 24.03
CA TYR A 141 -1.15 -4.34 24.95
C TYR A 141 -1.49 -2.99 24.28
N THR A 142 -2.78 -2.59 24.34
CA THR A 142 -3.20 -1.28 23.87
C THR A 142 -2.57 -0.17 24.72
N SER A 143 -2.39 1.03 24.14
CA SER A 143 -1.87 2.19 24.89
C SER A 143 -2.72 2.54 26.11
N LYS A 144 -4.04 2.36 26.02
CA LYS A 144 -4.99 2.54 27.13
C LYS A 144 -4.75 1.55 28.26
N PHE A 145 -4.52 0.26 27.94
CA PHE A 145 -4.20 -0.75 28.94
C PHE A 145 -2.85 -0.48 29.60
N ASN A 146 -1.84 -0.03 28.86
CA ASN A 146 -0.56 0.30 29.45
C ASN A 146 -0.65 1.45 30.46
N LYS A 147 -1.39 2.52 30.13
CA LYS A 147 -1.68 3.61 31.08
C LYS A 147 -2.38 3.12 32.35
N PHE A 148 -3.40 2.28 32.17
CA PHE A 148 -4.09 1.65 33.31
C PHE A 148 -3.12 0.80 34.14
N TRP A 149 -2.25 0.01 33.50
CA TRP A 149 -1.29 -0.85 34.19
C TRP A 149 -0.25 -0.08 34.98
N GLU A 150 0.11 1.12 34.53
CA GLU A 150 1.05 2.02 35.21
C GLU A 150 0.46 2.63 36.51
N LEU A 151 -0.87 2.72 36.61
CA LEU A 151 -1.54 3.20 37.82
C LEU A 151 -1.55 2.15 38.94
N ILE A 152 -1.28 0.88 38.65
CA ILE A 152 -1.27 -0.19 39.66
C ILE A 152 0.08 -0.16 40.42
N PRO A 153 0.06 -0.18 41.75
CA PRO A 153 1.29 -0.23 42.56
C PRO A 153 2.19 -1.42 42.18
N ASN A 154 3.49 -1.23 42.19
CA ASN A 154 4.47 -2.26 41.75
C ASN A 154 4.32 -3.58 42.50
N THR A 155 3.93 -3.52 43.77
CA THR A 155 3.70 -4.69 44.65
C THR A 155 2.55 -5.57 44.17
N MET A 156 1.58 -5.00 43.43
CA MET A 156 0.39 -5.70 42.90
C MET A 156 0.49 -6.05 41.41
N ARG A 157 1.56 -5.65 40.72
CA ARG A 157 1.76 -5.88 39.27
C ARG A 157 2.15 -7.32 38.96
N LYS A 158 1.29 -8.30 39.23
CA LYS A 158 1.52 -9.70 38.89
C LYS A 158 0.58 -10.12 37.73
N GLY A 159 1.12 -10.86 36.75
CA GLY A 159 0.32 -11.48 35.70
C GLY A 159 -0.29 -10.54 34.65
N LYS A 160 0.50 -9.60 34.09
CA LYS A 160 0.07 -8.62 33.07
C LYS A 160 -0.80 -9.23 31.95
N GLY A 161 -0.49 -10.48 31.51
CA GLY A 161 -1.26 -11.17 30.47
C GLY A 161 -2.67 -11.60 30.90
N LYS A 162 -2.87 -11.93 32.20
CA LYS A 162 -4.21 -12.22 32.76
C LYS A 162 -5.02 -10.94 32.95
N ALA A 163 -4.38 -9.87 33.40
CA ALA A 163 -5.01 -8.58 33.61
C ALA A 163 -5.52 -7.95 32.29
N VAL A 164 -4.80 -8.12 31.17
CA VAL A 164 -5.27 -7.61 29.88
C VAL A 164 -6.49 -8.32 29.36
N ARG A 165 -6.66 -9.63 29.67
CA ARG A 165 -7.88 -10.37 29.30
C ARG A 165 -9.10 -9.89 30.05
N ALA A 166 -8.94 -9.63 31.35
CA ALA A 166 -10.02 -9.05 32.19
C ALA A 166 -10.40 -7.64 31.72
N TYR A 167 -9.43 -6.79 31.38
CA TYR A 167 -9.65 -5.44 30.88
C TYR A 167 -10.42 -5.37 29.56
N LYS A 168 -10.31 -6.40 28.69
CA LYS A 168 -11.06 -6.49 27.42
C LYS A 168 -12.49 -6.98 27.58
N GLY A 169 -12.87 -7.45 28.74
CA GLY A 169 -14.20 -7.95 29.08
C GLY A 169 -15.11 -6.91 29.73
N ILE A 170 -14.63 -5.67 29.88
CA ILE A 170 -15.40 -4.51 30.34
C ILE A 170 -15.57 -3.57 29.15
#